data_98d8a4654584ab0f4c4c15064d8cdfb2
#
_entry.id   98d8a4654584ab0f4c4c15064d8cdfb2
#
_cell.length_a   1.000
_cell.length_b   1.000
_cell.length_c   1.000
_cell.angle_alpha   90.00
_cell.angle_beta   90.00
_cell.angle_gamma   90.00
#
_symmetry.space_group_name_H-M   'P 1'
#
loop_
_entity.id
_entity.type
_entity.pdbx_description
1 polymer ?
#
loop_
_entity_poly.entity_id
_entity_poly.type
_entity_poly.pdbx_seq_one_letter_code
_entity_poly.pdbx_strand_id
1 'polypeptide(L)' 'MDLPTIEEARSAKAEIIDKLKDIEGFAGVGIGEHGGRFTVRVNWRMLPKDIKLPDRIGDIEVTHHEVGSLRPQAE' A
#
# COMPACT_ATOMS: atom_id res chain seq x y z
N MET A 1 -15.57 -19.71 0.31
CA MET A 1 -14.27 -19.06 0.29
C MET A 1 -14.27 -17.88 1.23
N ASP A 2 -13.31 -17.82 2.09
CA ASP A 2 -13.30 -16.79 3.11
C ASP A 2 -12.62 -15.53 2.62
N LEU A 3 -13.18 -14.41 3.00
CA LEU A 3 -12.54 -13.16 2.71
C LEU A 3 -11.39 -12.94 3.68
N PRO A 4 -10.37 -12.20 3.29
CA PRO A 4 -9.28 -11.90 4.21
C PRO A 4 -9.77 -11.14 5.43
N THR A 5 -9.16 -11.41 6.57
CA THR A 5 -9.53 -10.75 7.81
C THR A 5 -8.70 -9.50 8.00
N ILE A 6 -9.12 -8.67 8.96
CA ILE A 6 -8.35 -7.47 9.27
C ILE A 6 -6.96 -7.85 9.78
N GLU A 7 -6.85 -8.98 10.44
CA GLU A 7 -5.54 -9.41 10.93
C GLU A 7 -4.63 -9.79 9.78
N GLU A 8 -5.19 -10.40 8.75
CA GLU A 8 -4.41 -10.70 7.56
C GLU A 8 -3.98 -9.42 6.88
N ALA A 9 -4.86 -8.43 6.84
CA ALA A 9 -4.50 -7.16 6.23
C ALA A 9 -3.40 -6.46 7.01
N ARG A 10 -3.46 -6.53 8.35
CA ARG A 10 -2.42 -5.93 9.15
C ARG A 10 -1.09 -6.62 8.97
N SER A 11 -1.12 -7.94 8.85
CA SER A 11 0.08 -8.69 8.61
C SER A 11 0.68 -8.35 7.25
N ALA A 12 -0.17 -8.22 6.23
CA ALA A 12 0.29 -7.84 4.91
C ALA A 12 0.86 -6.44 4.94
N LYS A 13 0.22 -5.53 5.67
CA LYS A 13 0.71 -4.17 5.78
C LYS A 13 2.13 -4.16 6.38
N ALA A 14 2.33 -4.92 7.45
CA ALA A 14 3.65 -4.95 8.08
C ALA A 14 4.70 -5.51 7.12
N GLU A 15 4.33 -6.52 6.36
CA GLU A 15 5.26 -7.08 5.41
C GLU A 15 5.59 -6.09 4.31
N ILE A 16 4.60 -5.35 3.84
CA ILE A 16 4.81 -4.35 2.81
C ILE A 16 5.73 -3.25 3.33
N ILE A 17 5.50 -2.78 4.54
CA ILE A 17 6.36 -1.76 5.11
C ILE A 17 7.80 -2.26 5.15
N ASP A 18 7.98 -3.48 5.61
CA ASP A 18 9.33 -4.02 5.72
C ASP A 18 10.01 -4.12 4.36
N LYS A 19 9.26 -4.41 3.33
CA LYS A 19 9.84 -4.56 2.00
C LYS A 19 10.09 -3.23 1.32
N LEU A 20 9.28 -2.22 1.60
CA LEU A 20 9.31 -1.00 0.81
C LEU A 20 9.84 0.21 1.55
N LYS A 21 10.03 0.12 2.85
CA LYS A 21 10.35 1.32 3.63
C LYS A 21 11.66 1.98 3.22
N ASP A 22 12.58 1.20 2.65
CA ASP A 22 13.86 1.76 2.26
C ASP A 22 13.89 2.24 0.82
N ILE A 23 12.80 2.14 0.12
CA ILE A 23 12.76 2.57 -1.26
C ILE A 23 12.45 4.06 -1.30
N GLU A 24 13.24 4.78 -2.07
CA GLU A 24 13.05 6.22 -2.16
C GLU A 24 11.67 6.55 -2.69
N GLY A 25 11.02 7.50 -2.10
CA GLY A 25 9.67 7.88 -2.50
C GLY A 25 8.58 7.23 -1.69
N PHE A 26 8.92 6.28 -0.85
CA PHE A 26 7.91 5.61 -0.03
C PHE A 26 7.33 6.61 0.97
N ALA A 27 6.02 6.76 0.99
CA ALA A 27 5.37 7.73 1.85
C ALA A 27 4.61 7.09 3.01
N GLY A 28 4.02 5.95 2.78
CA GLY A 28 3.29 5.31 3.86
C GLY A 28 2.39 4.21 3.35
N VAL A 29 1.76 3.52 4.28
CA VAL A 29 0.90 2.38 3.97
C VAL A 29 -0.32 2.46 4.85
N GLY A 30 -1.46 2.14 4.30
CA GLY A 30 -2.68 2.06 5.06
C GLY A 30 -3.47 0.83 4.67
N ILE A 31 -4.52 0.56 5.43
CA ILE A 31 -5.42 -0.53 5.13
C ILE A 31 -6.70 0.09 4.62
N GLY A 32 -7.18 -0.39 3.48
CA GLY A 32 -8.42 0.07 2.92
C GLY A 32 -9.39 -1.08 2.78
N GLU A 33 -10.54 -0.76 2.24
CA GLU A 33 -11.56 -1.77 2.01
C GLU A 33 -12.17 -1.50 0.66
N HIS A 34 -12.33 -2.54 -0.11
CA HIS A 34 -12.93 -2.38 -1.42
C HIS A 34 -13.79 -3.61 -1.71
N GLY A 35 -15.07 -3.39 -1.97
CA GLY A 35 -15.97 -4.49 -2.28
C GLY A 35 -16.07 -5.51 -1.15
N GLY A 36 -16.01 -5.07 0.09
CA GLY A 36 -16.10 -5.97 1.22
C GLY A 36 -14.82 -6.70 1.54
N ARG A 37 -13.74 -6.35 0.87
CA ARG A 37 -12.45 -7.01 1.10
C ARG A 37 -11.46 -5.97 1.59
N PHE A 38 -10.58 -6.40 2.51
CA PHE A 38 -9.52 -5.51 2.96
C PHE A 38 -8.40 -5.49 1.93
N THR A 39 -7.79 -4.34 1.76
CA THR A 39 -6.65 -4.17 0.86
C THR A 39 -5.58 -3.39 1.58
N VAL A 40 -4.37 -3.46 1.07
CA VAL A 40 -3.27 -2.65 1.58
C VAL A 40 -3.00 -1.58 0.53
N ARG A 41 -2.96 -0.33 0.96
CA ARG A 41 -2.75 0.78 0.07
C ARG A 41 -1.41 1.42 0.37
N VAL A 42 -0.56 1.44 -0.62
CA VAL A 42 0.77 2.01 -0.47
C VAL A 42 0.77 3.38 -1.12
N ASN A 43 1.23 4.37 -0.37
CA ASN A 43 1.31 5.73 -0.89
C ASN A 43 2.76 6.06 -1.18
N TRP A 44 2.98 6.67 -2.32
CA TRP A 44 4.31 7.02 -2.78
C TRP A 44 4.36 8.50 -3.08
N ARG A 45 5.45 9.15 -2.73
CA ARG A 45 5.68 10.50 -3.21
C ARG A 45 6.05 10.45 -4.67
N MET A 46 6.77 9.40 -5.06
CA MET A 46 7.14 9.21 -6.44
C MET A 46 7.15 7.71 -6.67
N LEU A 47 6.34 7.24 -7.58
CA LEU A 47 6.30 5.81 -7.87
C LEU A 47 7.61 5.39 -8.52
N PRO A 48 8.26 4.37 -7.97
CA PRO A 48 9.47 3.86 -8.61
C PRO A 48 9.13 3.24 -9.95
N LYS A 49 9.99 3.44 -10.92
CA LYS A 49 9.73 2.94 -12.24
C LYS A 49 10.55 1.72 -12.59
N ASP A 50 11.68 1.57 -11.94
CA ASP A 50 12.59 0.49 -12.27
C ASP A 50 12.48 -0.68 -11.31
N ILE A 51 11.52 -0.66 -10.43
CA ILE A 51 11.37 -1.68 -9.43
C ILE A 51 10.01 -2.31 -9.59
N LYS A 52 9.98 -3.64 -9.53
CA LYS A 52 8.72 -4.31 -9.61
C LYS A 52 8.09 -4.32 -8.23
N LEU A 53 6.94 -3.70 -8.10
CA LEU A 53 6.27 -3.59 -6.83
C LEU A 53 5.31 -4.74 -6.63
N PRO A 54 5.16 -5.22 -5.39
CA PRO A 54 4.21 -6.29 -5.13
C PRO A 54 2.78 -5.77 -5.27
N ASP A 55 1.93 -6.57 -5.88
CA ASP A 55 0.53 -6.20 -6.00
C ASP A 55 -0.37 -7.14 -5.22
N ARG A 56 0.21 -8.05 -4.47
CA ARG A 56 -0.57 -8.98 -3.68
C ARG A 56 0.31 -9.61 -2.62
N ILE A 57 -0.23 -9.77 -1.42
CA ILE A 57 0.42 -10.50 -0.36
C ILE A 57 -0.60 -11.54 0.10
N GLY A 58 -0.37 -12.80 -0.24
CA GLY A 58 -1.34 -13.83 0.04
C GLY A 58 -2.64 -13.50 -0.67
N ASP A 59 -3.71 -13.39 0.08
CA ASP A 59 -5.01 -13.06 -0.49
C ASP A 59 -5.31 -11.58 -0.38
N ILE A 60 -4.37 -10.77 0.05
CA ILE A 60 -4.58 -9.35 0.23
C ILE A 60 -4.07 -8.62 -1.00
N GLU A 61 -4.94 -7.84 -1.61
CA GLU A 61 -4.55 -7.04 -2.75
C GLU A 61 -3.79 -5.81 -2.28
N VAL A 62 -2.72 -5.45 -3.00
CA VAL A 62 -1.91 -4.30 -2.67
C VAL A 62 -2.03 -3.31 -3.82
N THR A 63 -2.41 -2.08 -3.50
CA THR A 63 -2.52 -1.04 -4.52
C THR A 63 -1.47 0.03 -4.25
N HIS A 64 -1.03 0.69 -5.30
CA HIS A 64 0.00 1.70 -5.19
C HIS A 64 -0.53 3.00 -5.76
N HIS A 65 -0.34 4.08 -5.01
CA HIS A 65 -0.85 5.39 -5.40
C HIS A 65 0.24 6.42 -5.26
N GLU A 66 0.39 7.24 -6.26
CA GLU A 66 1.33 8.33 -6.17
C GLU A 66 0.57 9.54 -5.65
N VAL A 67 0.99 10.05 -4.50
CA VAL A 67 0.27 11.16 -3.88
C VAL A 67 0.89 12.49 -4.24
N GLY A 68 1.90 12.46 -5.05
CA GLY A 68 2.47 13.67 -5.58
C GLY A 68 3.05 14.51 -4.50
N SER A 69 3.13 15.76 -4.80
CA SER A 69 3.69 16.62 -3.84
C SER A 69 2.63 17.05 -2.91
N LEU A 70 2.44 16.56 -1.91
CA LEU A 70 1.45 16.85 -0.94
C LEU A 70 1.52 18.22 -0.43
N ARG A 71 1.71 19.19 -1.25
CA ARG A 71 1.75 20.51 -0.71
C ARG A 71 0.40 20.92 -0.30
N PRO A 72 0.31 21.71 0.72
CA PRO A 72 -0.97 22.19 1.17
C PRO A 72 -1.58 22.97 0.05
N GLN A 73 -2.79 22.85 -0.11
CA GLN A 73 -3.43 23.46 -1.16
C GLN A 73 -3.71 24.81 -0.90
N ALA A 74 -3.33 25.40 -0.24
CA ALA A 74 -3.54 26.71 -0.03
C ALA A 74 -4.65 27.25 -0.79
N GLU A 75 -4.82 27.18 -0.98
CA GLU A 75 -5.47 27.57 -1.63
C GLU A 75 -5.84 27.71 -1.62
#